data_4c4e33f26f66e673ebbc99e5bba80f7d
#
_entry.id   4c4e33f26f66e673ebbc99e5bba80f7d
#
_cell.length_a   1.000
_cell.length_b   1.000
_cell.length_c   1.000
_cell.angle_alpha   90.00
_cell.angle_beta   90.00
_cell.angle_gamma   90.00
#
_symmetry.space_group_name_H-M   'P 1'
#
loop_
_entity.id
_entity.type
_entity.pdbx_description
1 polymer ?
#
loop_
_entity_poly.entity_id
_entity_poly.type
_entity_poly.pdbx_seq_one_letter_code
_entity_poly.pdbx_strand_id
1 'polypeptide(L)'
;MDAGKTTLSEGLLYVSGSLRKPGRVDHGNAFLDNYALERQRGITIFAKQARFSSPSADFTLLDTPGHVDFSTEMERTLQVLDYAVLLISGTDGVQSHTRTLWRLLKRYEVPTFLFINKMDLAGTDRAALLAQLRQVLGEGFVDFDAEDCEESIAMCGEEAMEEYLQNGSVKDTTIAALIKSRALFPCFFGSALKQIGRSVV
;
A
#
# COMPACT_ATOMS: atom_id res chain seq x y z
N MET A 1 13.20 7.04 -0.08
CA MET A 1 12.45 7.82 -1.08
C MET A 1 11.92 6.95 -2.22
N ASP A 2 12.65 6.00 -2.72
CA ASP A 2 12.28 5.10 -3.81
C ASP A 2 11.58 3.81 -3.33
N ALA A 3 10.41 3.92 -2.74
CA ALA A 3 9.65 2.74 -2.30
C ALA A 3 9.08 1.91 -3.47
N GLY A 4 9.08 2.44 -4.70
CA GLY A 4 8.63 1.74 -5.91
C GLY A 4 7.15 1.94 -6.24
N LYS A 5 6.57 3.11 -5.97
CA LYS A 5 5.16 3.43 -6.25
C LYS A 5 4.79 3.20 -7.70
N THR A 6 5.46 3.87 -8.62
CA THR A 6 5.19 3.75 -10.07
C THR A 6 5.40 2.31 -10.55
N THR A 7 6.38 1.58 -10.00
CA THR A 7 6.59 0.16 -10.33
C THR A 7 5.41 -0.71 -9.88
N LEU A 8 4.87 -0.46 -8.69
CA LEU A 8 3.67 -1.18 -8.22
C LEU A 8 2.45 -0.82 -9.06
N SER A 9 2.25 0.46 -9.37
CA SER A 9 1.16 0.94 -10.21
C SER A 9 1.18 0.28 -11.60
N GLU A 10 2.36 0.21 -12.24
CA GLU A 10 2.56 -0.49 -13.51
C GLU A 10 2.27 -2.00 -13.39
N GLY A 11 2.69 -2.62 -12.28
CA GLY A 11 2.41 -4.03 -11.98
C GLY A 11 0.92 -4.31 -11.86
N LEU A 12 0.16 -3.46 -11.15
CA LEU A 12 -1.29 -3.57 -11.01
C LEU A 12 -2.01 -3.45 -12.36
N LEU A 13 -1.62 -2.45 -13.18
CA LEU A 13 -2.18 -2.26 -14.52
C LEU A 13 -1.85 -3.42 -15.46
N TYR A 14 -0.69 -4.06 -15.29
CA TYR A 14 -0.33 -5.24 -16.06
C TYR A 14 -1.13 -6.48 -15.65
N VAL A 15 -1.22 -6.75 -14.35
CA VAL A 15 -1.96 -7.91 -13.81
C VAL A 15 -3.46 -7.80 -14.12
N SER A 16 -4.03 -6.59 -14.08
CA SER A 16 -5.43 -6.33 -14.48
C SER A 16 -5.68 -6.46 -16.00
N GLY A 17 -4.63 -6.68 -16.80
CA GLY A 17 -4.74 -6.75 -18.26
C GLY A 17 -4.87 -5.40 -18.96
N SER A 18 -4.82 -4.29 -18.23
CA SER A 18 -4.89 -2.93 -18.78
C SER A 18 -3.64 -2.54 -19.56
N LEU A 19 -2.50 -3.17 -19.25
CA LEU A 19 -1.26 -3.03 -20.00
C LEU A 19 -0.82 -4.38 -20.58
N ARG A 20 -0.30 -4.37 -21.81
CA ARG A 20 0.25 -5.58 -22.46
C ARG A 20 1.63 -5.97 -21.91
N LYS A 21 2.39 -5.00 -21.41
CA LYS A 21 3.71 -5.20 -20.78
C LYS A 21 3.88 -4.15 -19.70
N PRO A 22 4.44 -4.50 -18.53
CA PRO A 22 4.74 -3.52 -17.49
C PRO A 22 5.87 -2.60 -18.00
N GLY A 23 5.66 -1.30 -17.84
CA GLY A 23 6.73 -0.31 -18.06
C GLY A 23 7.74 -0.34 -16.91
N ARG A 24 8.96 0.15 -17.17
CA ARG A 24 10.02 0.25 -16.17
C ARG A 24 10.48 1.70 -16.05
N VAL A 25 10.48 2.21 -14.83
CA VAL A 25 10.92 3.59 -14.53
C VAL A 25 12.40 3.79 -14.90
N ASP A 26 13.26 2.81 -14.61
CA ASP A 26 14.68 2.81 -14.94
C ASP A 26 14.96 2.80 -16.45
N HIS A 27 14.03 2.32 -17.28
CA HIS A 27 14.11 2.35 -18.74
C HIS A 27 13.36 3.55 -19.35
N GLY A 28 12.72 4.40 -18.55
CA GLY A 28 11.98 5.59 -19.01
C GLY A 28 10.76 5.29 -19.88
N ASN A 29 10.21 4.06 -19.82
CA ASN A 29 9.08 3.62 -20.62
C ASN A 29 7.84 3.26 -19.78
N ALA A 30 7.78 3.70 -18.52
CA ALA A 30 6.60 3.54 -17.68
C ALA A 30 5.41 4.31 -18.28
N PHE A 31 4.25 3.66 -18.35
CA PHE A 31 3.01 4.23 -18.90
C PHE A 31 2.58 5.49 -18.16
N LEU A 32 2.77 5.51 -16.85
CA LEU A 32 2.44 6.63 -16.00
C LEU A 32 3.46 7.78 -16.07
N ASP A 33 4.68 7.59 -16.60
CA ASP A 33 5.73 8.63 -16.67
C ASP A 33 5.67 9.38 -18.00
N ASN A 34 4.67 10.26 -18.18
CA ASN A 34 4.43 10.97 -19.45
C ASN A 34 5.24 12.27 -19.60
N TYR A 35 5.76 12.86 -18.52
CA TYR A 35 6.46 14.13 -18.56
C TYR A 35 7.98 13.94 -18.65
N ALA A 36 8.62 14.67 -19.59
CA ALA A 36 10.08 14.58 -19.81
C ALA A 36 10.89 14.88 -18.54
N LEU A 37 10.42 15.82 -17.72
CA LEU A 37 11.07 16.22 -16.47
C LEU A 37 11.00 15.13 -15.40
N GLU A 38 9.90 14.40 -15.31
CA GLU A 38 9.72 13.27 -14.41
C GLU A 38 10.64 12.11 -14.82
N ARG A 39 10.70 11.79 -16.12
CA ARG A 39 11.61 10.77 -16.67
C ARG A 39 13.08 11.10 -16.38
N GLN A 40 13.48 12.37 -16.56
CA GLN A 40 14.85 12.81 -16.34
C GLN A 40 15.26 12.74 -14.87
N ARG A 41 14.32 13.00 -13.95
CA ARG A 41 14.58 13.00 -12.50
C ARG A 41 14.20 11.70 -11.80
N GLY A 42 13.49 10.79 -12.46
CA GLY A 42 12.98 9.54 -11.88
C GLY A 42 11.99 9.76 -10.72
N ILE A 43 11.24 10.88 -10.72
CA ILE A 43 10.28 11.22 -9.66
C ILE A 43 8.93 11.63 -10.27
N THR A 44 7.83 11.29 -9.59
CA THR A 44 6.49 11.75 -9.93
C THR A 44 6.27 13.15 -9.36
N ILE A 45 5.87 14.10 -10.20
CA ILE A 45 5.62 15.50 -9.83
C ILE A 45 4.12 15.77 -9.71
N PHE A 46 3.32 15.24 -10.65
CA PHE A 46 1.87 15.40 -10.68
C PHE A 46 1.17 14.07 -10.39
N ALA A 47 0.04 14.13 -9.70
CA ALA A 47 -0.81 12.96 -9.53
C ALA A 47 -1.29 12.44 -10.89
N LYS A 48 -1.17 11.15 -11.12
CA LYS A 48 -1.56 10.50 -12.38
C LYS A 48 -2.68 9.54 -12.13
N GLN A 49 -3.60 9.48 -13.07
CA GLN A 49 -4.78 8.63 -13.00
C GLN A 49 -4.70 7.50 -14.03
N ALA A 50 -5.01 6.30 -13.59
CA ALA A 50 -5.26 5.14 -14.45
C ALA A 50 -6.52 4.41 -13.98
N ARG A 51 -7.24 3.78 -14.91
CA ARG A 51 -8.42 2.98 -14.60
C ARG A 51 -8.16 1.53 -14.97
N PHE A 52 -8.61 0.64 -14.12
CA PHE A 52 -8.63 -0.80 -14.40
C PHE A 52 -9.82 -1.45 -13.70
N SER A 53 -10.22 -2.62 -14.20
CA SER A 53 -11.34 -3.38 -13.66
C SER A 53 -10.87 -4.74 -13.17
N SER A 54 -11.47 -5.22 -12.09
CA SER A 54 -11.42 -6.62 -11.67
C SER A 54 -12.82 -7.24 -11.82
N PRO A 55 -12.99 -8.55 -11.66
CA PRO A 55 -14.31 -9.18 -11.69
C PRO A 55 -15.29 -8.63 -10.65
N SER A 56 -14.79 -8.04 -9.56
CA SER A 56 -15.58 -7.55 -8.42
C SER A 56 -15.77 -6.05 -8.37
N ALA A 57 -14.88 -5.23 -9.01
CA ALA A 57 -14.93 -3.79 -8.91
C ALA A 57 -14.16 -3.06 -10.03
N ASP A 58 -14.54 -1.80 -10.26
CA ASP A 58 -13.80 -0.85 -11.08
C ASP A 58 -12.92 0.03 -10.20
N PHE A 59 -11.65 0.17 -10.58
CA PHE A 59 -10.66 0.93 -9.83
C PHE A 59 -10.20 2.17 -10.59
N THR A 60 -10.07 3.26 -9.87
CA THR A 60 -9.36 4.44 -10.32
C THR A 60 -8.10 4.60 -9.49
N LEU A 61 -6.96 4.25 -10.07
CA LEU A 61 -5.65 4.37 -9.43
C LEU A 61 -5.13 5.80 -9.57
N LEU A 62 -4.73 6.41 -8.45
CA LEU A 62 -4.04 7.70 -8.41
C LEU A 62 -2.60 7.49 -7.95
N ASP A 63 -1.63 7.56 -8.87
CA ASP A 63 -0.20 7.56 -8.52
C ASP A 63 0.20 8.95 -8.05
N THR A 64 0.57 9.08 -6.78
CA THR A 64 0.81 10.37 -6.12
C THR A 64 2.28 10.70 -6.04
N PRO A 65 2.66 12.01 -6.09
CA PRO A 65 4.02 12.44 -5.81
C PRO A 65 4.49 11.93 -4.45
N GLY A 66 5.71 11.39 -4.40
CA GLY A 66 6.31 10.86 -3.16
C GLY A 66 7.27 11.82 -2.49
N HIS A 67 7.46 13.02 -3.01
CA HIS A 67 8.41 14.00 -2.50
C HIS A 67 7.72 15.02 -1.59
N VAL A 68 8.38 15.44 -0.51
CA VAL A 68 7.85 16.43 0.45
C VAL A 68 7.56 17.79 -0.20
N ASP A 69 8.26 18.13 -1.27
CA ASP A 69 8.08 19.38 -2.02
C ASP A 69 6.72 19.47 -2.73
N PHE A 70 6.01 18.32 -2.89
CA PHE A 70 4.70 18.23 -3.55
C PHE A 70 3.57 17.91 -2.56
N SER A 71 3.72 18.32 -1.30
CA SER A 71 2.75 18.03 -0.22
C SER A 71 1.34 18.56 -0.53
N THR A 72 1.24 19.72 -1.15
CA THR A 72 -0.06 20.33 -1.52
C THR A 72 -0.82 19.49 -2.55
N GLU A 73 -0.13 18.94 -3.54
CA GLU A 73 -0.74 18.07 -4.56
C GLU A 73 -1.19 16.74 -3.93
N MET A 74 -0.38 16.22 -3.02
CA MET A 74 -0.72 15.03 -2.24
C MET A 74 -1.95 15.27 -1.35
N GLU A 75 -2.02 16.37 -0.60
CA GLU A 75 -3.17 16.67 0.25
C GLU A 75 -4.48 16.80 -0.55
N ARG A 76 -4.44 17.40 -1.74
CA ARG A 76 -5.61 17.43 -2.63
C ARG A 76 -6.05 16.03 -3.05
N THR A 77 -5.09 15.15 -3.35
CA THR A 77 -5.39 13.77 -3.72
C THR A 77 -6.01 12.99 -2.55
N LEU A 78 -5.51 13.17 -1.33
CA LEU A 78 -6.05 12.48 -0.14
C LEU A 78 -7.53 12.74 0.11
N GLN A 79 -8.05 13.91 -0.29
CA GLN A 79 -9.47 14.28 -0.09
C GLN A 79 -10.45 13.50 -0.98
N VAL A 80 -9.96 12.83 -2.01
CA VAL A 80 -10.78 12.09 -2.98
C VAL A 80 -10.54 10.60 -2.97
N LEU A 81 -9.67 10.12 -2.07
CA LEU A 81 -9.37 8.69 -1.95
C LEU A 81 -10.42 7.97 -1.10
N ASP A 82 -10.93 6.86 -1.62
CA ASP A 82 -11.68 5.88 -0.84
C ASP A 82 -10.72 5.03 0.03
N TYR A 83 -9.57 4.68 -0.53
CA TYR A 83 -8.52 3.87 0.09
C TYR A 83 -7.13 4.33 -0.32
N ALA A 84 -6.14 4.08 0.52
CA ALA A 84 -4.74 4.34 0.21
C ALA A 84 -3.91 3.05 0.33
N VAL A 85 -2.92 2.92 -0.54
CA VAL A 85 -1.85 1.92 -0.39
C VAL A 85 -0.56 2.66 -0.05
N LEU A 86 -0.11 2.53 1.21
CA LEU A 86 1.14 3.13 1.68
C LEU A 86 2.30 2.17 1.39
N LEU A 87 3.21 2.59 0.51
CA LEU A 87 4.39 1.81 0.17
C LEU A 87 5.55 2.12 1.10
N ILE A 88 6.20 1.06 1.59
CA ILE A 88 7.40 1.12 2.41
C ILE A 88 8.47 0.23 1.77
N SER A 89 9.71 0.70 1.71
CA SER A 89 10.84 -0.12 1.28
C SER A 89 11.24 -1.05 2.43
N GLY A 90 11.30 -2.36 2.17
CA GLY A 90 11.73 -3.34 3.16
C GLY A 90 13.16 -3.15 3.66
N THR A 91 14.03 -2.57 2.82
CA THR A 91 15.42 -2.25 3.21
C THR A 91 15.54 -1.00 4.07
N ASP A 92 14.62 -0.04 3.89
CA ASP A 92 14.71 1.27 4.56
C ASP A 92 13.79 1.38 5.78
N GLY A 93 12.74 0.56 5.83
CA GLY A 93 11.73 0.59 6.89
C GLY A 93 10.96 1.90 6.97
N VAL A 94 10.49 2.24 8.17
CA VAL A 94 9.70 3.45 8.43
C VAL A 94 10.58 4.68 8.53
N GLN A 95 10.55 5.52 7.50
CA GLN A 95 11.29 6.77 7.42
C GLN A 95 10.48 7.98 7.92
N SER A 96 11.13 9.14 8.08
CA SER A 96 10.47 10.39 8.50
C SER A 96 9.32 10.78 7.57
N HIS A 97 9.51 10.61 6.27
CA HIS A 97 8.46 10.88 5.28
C HIS A 97 7.25 9.95 5.44
N THR A 98 7.47 8.66 5.73
CA THR A 98 6.40 7.70 6.02
C THR A 98 5.55 8.16 7.21
N ARG A 99 6.17 8.68 8.27
CA ARG A 99 5.45 9.24 9.44
C ARG A 99 4.60 10.46 9.08
N THR A 100 5.09 11.31 8.17
CA THR A 100 4.33 12.47 7.70
C THR A 100 3.12 12.04 6.89
N LEU A 101 3.28 11.11 5.94
CA LEU A 101 2.19 10.52 5.17
C LEU A 101 1.16 9.85 6.08
N TRP A 102 1.62 9.07 7.06
CA TRP A 102 0.76 8.39 8.02
C TRP A 102 -0.12 9.35 8.81
N ARG A 103 0.46 10.48 9.28
CA ARG A 103 -0.30 11.54 9.97
C ARG A 103 -1.35 12.18 9.06
N LEU A 104 -1.04 12.40 7.79
CA LEU A 104 -2.00 12.93 6.82
C LEU A 104 -3.13 11.93 6.56
N LEU A 105 -2.81 10.65 6.30
CA LEU A 105 -3.80 9.60 6.12
C LEU A 105 -4.72 9.45 7.35
N LYS A 106 -4.17 9.62 8.57
CA LYS A 106 -4.95 9.65 9.80
C LYS A 106 -5.85 10.88 9.89
N ARG A 107 -5.34 12.06 9.55
CA ARG A 107 -6.09 13.33 9.58
C ARG A 107 -7.28 13.33 8.62
N TYR A 108 -7.12 12.72 7.44
CA TYR A 108 -8.17 12.61 6.43
C TYR A 108 -9.00 11.33 6.56
N GLU A 109 -8.76 10.54 7.61
CA GLU A 109 -9.46 9.28 7.93
C GLU A 109 -9.47 8.26 6.76
N VAL A 110 -8.45 8.29 5.89
CA VAL A 110 -8.37 7.41 4.72
C VAL A 110 -8.02 5.99 5.16
N PRO A 111 -8.87 4.99 4.89
CA PRO A 111 -8.56 3.58 5.11
C PRO A 111 -7.29 3.19 4.36
N THR A 112 -6.37 2.48 5.01
CA THR A 112 -5.02 2.34 4.48
C THR A 112 -4.55 0.89 4.52
N PHE A 113 -4.09 0.40 3.38
CA PHE A 113 -3.32 -0.83 3.21
C PHE A 113 -1.83 -0.50 3.16
N LEU A 114 -0.99 -1.44 3.58
CA LEU A 114 0.45 -1.29 3.47
C LEU A 114 1.01 -2.33 2.49
N PHE A 115 1.91 -1.88 1.64
CA PHE A 115 2.71 -2.78 0.82
C PHE A 115 4.20 -2.56 1.12
N ILE A 116 4.81 -3.56 1.75
CA ILE A 116 6.23 -3.56 2.08
C ILE A 116 6.96 -4.18 0.89
N ASN A 117 7.54 -3.29 0.10
CA ASN A 117 8.18 -3.61 -1.18
C ASN A 117 9.66 -3.94 -1.03
N LYS A 118 10.25 -4.52 -2.07
CA LYS A 118 11.67 -4.88 -2.14
C LYS A 118 12.09 -5.97 -1.15
N MET A 119 11.17 -6.86 -0.79
CA MET A 119 11.45 -7.98 0.12
C MET A 119 12.38 -9.04 -0.48
N ASP A 120 12.70 -8.93 -1.75
CA ASP A 120 13.66 -9.77 -2.47
C ASP A 120 15.12 -9.34 -2.25
N LEU A 121 15.36 -8.20 -1.61
CA LEU A 121 16.69 -7.69 -1.32
C LEU A 121 17.22 -8.25 0.01
N ALA A 122 18.54 -8.44 0.08
CA ALA A 122 19.20 -8.91 1.29
C ALA A 122 19.05 -7.92 2.46
N GLY A 123 18.89 -8.45 3.67
CA GLY A 123 18.76 -7.65 4.89
C GLY A 123 17.33 -7.24 5.23
N THR A 124 16.32 -7.70 4.48
CA THR A 124 14.92 -7.51 4.83
C THR A 124 14.46 -8.57 5.84
N ASP A 125 13.78 -8.13 6.89
CA ASP A 125 13.20 -9.00 7.91
C ASP A 125 11.72 -8.59 8.13
N ARG A 126 10.82 -9.50 7.81
CA ARG A 126 9.37 -9.29 7.86
C ARG A 126 8.88 -9.01 9.28
N ALA A 127 9.32 -9.81 10.25
CA ALA A 127 8.91 -9.65 11.65
C ALA A 127 9.44 -8.34 12.26
N ALA A 128 10.69 -8.00 11.99
CA ALA A 128 11.29 -6.75 12.44
C ALA A 128 10.59 -5.53 11.83
N LEU A 129 10.22 -5.58 10.55
CA LEU A 129 9.49 -4.52 9.87
C LEU A 129 8.09 -4.34 10.46
N LEU A 130 7.36 -5.43 10.73
CA LEU A 130 6.04 -5.37 11.35
C LEU A 130 6.12 -4.80 12.77
N ALA A 131 7.10 -5.20 13.57
CA ALA A 131 7.36 -4.65 14.89
C ALA A 131 7.68 -3.14 14.82
N GLN A 132 8.49 -2.72 13.84
CA GLN A 132 8.81 -1.31 13.61
C GLN A 132 7.56 -0.49 13.24
N LEU A 133 6.68 -1.04 12.39
CA LEU A 133 5.40 -0.39 12.03
C LEU A 133 4.57 -0.13 13.30
N ARG A 134 4.38 -1.15 14.13
CA ARG A 134 3.62 -1.05 15.39
C ARG A 134 4.25 -0.05 16.35
N GLN A 135 5.56 -0.09 16.54
CA GLN A 135 6.27 0.83 17.42
C GLN A 135 6.19 2.30 16.98
N VAL A 136 6.24 2.56 15.67
CA VAL A 136 6.42 3.91 15.13
C VAL A 136 5.10 4.56 14.73
N LEU A 137 4.16 3.79 14.18
CA LEU A 137 2.91 4.27 13.59
C LEU A 137 1.69 3.96 14.45
N GLY A 138 1.80 3.03 15.41
CA GLY A 138 0.73 2.59 16.32
C GLY A 138 0.33 1.13 16.10
N GLU A 139 -0.74 0.70 16.72
CA GLU A 139 -1.24 -0.68 16.66
C GLU A 139 -2.12 -0.94 15.40
N GLY A 140 -2.60 -2.17 15.26
CA GLY A 140 -3.52 -2.58 14.20
C GLY A 140 -2.86 -3.03 12.89
N PHE A 141 -1.53 -3.07 12.80
CA PHE A 141 -0.82 -3.61 11.63
C PHE A 141 -0.78 -5.13 11.69
N VAL A 142 -1.37 -5.78 10.71
CA VAL A 142 -1.48 -7.23 10.60
C VAL A 142 -0.90 -7.72 9.29
N ASP A 143 -0.05 -8.73 9.36
CA ASP A 143 0.47 -9.43 8.20
C ASP A 143 -0.57 -10.39 7.64
N PHE A 144 -1.13 -10.07 6.48
CA PHE A 144 -2.21 -10.83 5.85
C PHE A 144 -1.74 -12.12 5.15
N ASP A 145 -0.44 -12.35 5.06
CA ASP A 145 0.12 -13.59 4.55
C ASP A 145 0.64 -14.52 5.67
N ALA A 146 0.53 -14.11 6.95
CA ALA A 146 0.96 -14.91 8.08
C ALA A 146 -0.05 -16.04 8.39
N GLU A 147 0.44 -17.13 8.96
CA GLU A 147 -0.41 -18.28 9.37
C GLU A 147 -1.37 -17.90 10.51
N ASP A 148 -0.94 -16.99 11.40
CA ASP A 148 -1.70 -16.43 12.53
C ASP A 148 -2.51 -15.17 12.19
N CYS A 149 -2.76 -14.94 10.91
CA CYS A 149 -3.45 -13.74 10.41
C CYS A 149 -4.82 -13.55 11.09
N GLU A 150 -5.64 -14.59 11.17
CA GLU A 150 -6.98 -14.53 11.76
C GLU A 150 -6.97 -14.13 13.23
N GLU A 151 -6.05 -14.69 14.02
CA GLU A 151 -5.86 -14.33 15.44
C GLU A 151 -5.42 -12.87 15.57
N SER A 152 -4.49 -12.44 14.73
CA SER A 152 -4.01 -11.05 14.71
C SER A 152 -5.10 -10.06 14.32
N ILE A 153 -6.01 -10.41 13.40
CA ILE A 153 -7.20 -9.61 13.03
C ILE A 153 -8.17 -9.54 14.21
N ALA A 154 -8.42 -10.66 14.88
CA ALA A 154 -9.31 -10.74 16.02
C ALA A 154 -8.90 -9.77 17.15
N MET A 155 -7.60 -9.57 17.36
CA MET A 155 -7.08 -8.62 18.35
C MET A 155 -7.37 -7.15 18.01
N CYS A 156 -7.82 -6.84 16.79
CA CYS A 156 -8.11 -5.47 16.36
C CYS A 156 -9.52 -4.96 16.73
N GLY A 157 -10.41 -5.82 17.27
CA GLY A 157 -11.76 -5.40 17.67
C GLY A 157 -12.52 -6.45 18.47
N GLU A 158 -13.44 -6.01 19.33
CA GLU A 158 -14.23 -6.90 20.19
C GLU A 158 -15.10 -7.87 19.37
N GLU A 159 -15.84 -7.37 18.37
CA GLU A 159 -16.66 -8.18 17.49
C GLU A 159 -15.82 -9.24 16.72
N ALA A 160 -14.66 -8.84 16.23
CA ALA A 160 -13.73 -9.75 15.54
C ALA A 160 -13.23 -10.86 16.48
N MET A 161 -12.94 -10.50 17.75
CA MET A 161 -12.52 -11.47 18.75
C MET A 161 -13.63 -12.47 19.08
N GLU A 162 -14.87 -12.01 19.22
CA GLU A 162 -16.02 -12.88 19.46
C GLU A 162 -16.25 -13.84 18.30
N GLU A 163 -16.20 -13.35 17.06
CA GLU A 163 -16.32 -14.21 15.86
C GLU A 163 -15.21 -15.26 15.78
N TYR A 164 -13.99 -14.86 16.04
CA TYR A 164 -12.83 -15.78 16.03
C TYR A 164 -12.94 -16.86 17.10
N LEU A 165 -13.33 -16.50 18.33
CA LEU A 165 -13.51 -17.48 19.41
C LEU A 165 -14.65 -18.48 19.14
N GLN A 166 -15.68 -18.05 18.41
CA GLN A 166 -16.82 -18.91 18.06
C GLN A 166 -16.56 -19.80 16.83
N ASN A 167 -15.87 -19.27 15.81
CA ASN A 167 -15.79 -19.89 14.49
C ASN A 167 -14.36 -20.24 14.04
N GLY A 168 -13.33 -19.76 14.75
CA GLY A 168 -11.92 -19.87 14.33
C GLY A 168 -11.54 -18.93 13.18
N SER A 169 -12.45 -18.02 12.78
CA SER A 169 -12.22 -17.04 11.71
C SER A 169 -13.06 -15.79 11.92
N VAL A 170 -12.64 -14.69 11.29
CA VAL A 170 -13.36 -13.41 11.29
C VAL A 170 -14.03 -13.21 9.94
N LYS A 171 -15.27 -12.72 9.92
CA LYS A 171 -16.02 -12.47 8.69
C LYS A 171 -15.42 -11.34 7.87
N ASP A 172 -15.48 -11.45 6.54
CA ASP A 172 -15.00 -10.41 5.61
C ASP A 172 -15.68 -9.05 5.87
N THR A 173 -16.96 -9.05 6.28
CA THR A 173 -17.69 -7.82 6.62
C THR A 173 -17.13 -7.12 7.84
N THR A 174 -16.72 -7.88 8.86
CA THR A 174 -16.09 -7.37 10.09
C THR A 174 -14.68 -6.86 9.77
N ILE A 175 -13.90 -7.61 8.97
CA ILE A 175 -12.58 -7.18 8.48
C ILE A 175 -12.70 -5.85 7.72
N ALA A 176 -13.66 -5.74 6.79
CA ALA A 176 -13.89 -4.51 6.02
C ALA A 176 -14.27 -3.32 6.92
N ALA A 177 -15.08 -3.55 7.96
CA ALA A 177 -15.44 -2.52 8.93
C ALA A 177 -14.24 -2.06 9.75
N LEU A 178 -13.37 -2.98 10.20
CA LEU A 178 -12.13 -2.66 10.91
C LEU A 178 -11.15 -1.85 10.03
N ILE A 179 -11.01 -2.19 8.76
CA ILE A 179 -10.18 -1.43 7.81
C ILE A 179 -10.77 -0.02 7.62
N LYS A 180 -12.08 0.08 7.42
CA LYS A 180 -12.77 1.34 7.19
C LYS A 180 -12.71 2.26 8.42
N SER A 181 -12.81 1.72 9.62
CA SER A 181 -12.65 2.47 10.88
C SER A 181 -11.20 2.76 11.25
N ARG A 182 -10.23 2.28 10.46
CA ARG A 182 -8.79 2.39 10.71
C ARG A 182 -8.33 1.73 12.03
N ALA A 183 -9.02 0.70 12.45
CA ALA A 183 -8.61 -0.17 13.55
C ALA A 183 -7.66 -1.28 13.06
N LEU A 184 -7.76 -1.66 11.78
CA LEU A 184 -6.96 -2.69 11.13
C LEU A 184 -6.26 -2.12 9.88
N PHE A 185 -4.97 -2.41 9.75
CA PHE A 185 -4.13 -2.02 8.61
C PHE A 185 -3.49 -3.26 8.00
N PRO A 186 -4.07 -3.80 6.90
CA PRO A 186 -3.51 -4.96 6.21
C PRO A 186 -2.11 -4.67 5.68
N CYS A 187 -1.16 -5.53 5.99
CA CYS A 187 0.22 -5.48 5.52
C CYS A 187 0.48 -6.64 4.57
N PHE A 188 0.99 -6.32 3.40
CA PHE A 188 1.43 -7.27 2.37
C PHE A 188 2.92 -7.08 2.11
N PHE A 189 3.64 -8.18 1.96
CA PHE A 189 5.09 -8.18 1.77
C PHE A 189 5.43 -8.78 0.42
N GLY A 190 6.25 -8.06 -0.38
CA GLY A 190 6.56 -8.55 -1.72
C GLY A 190 7.64 -7.76 -2.45
N SER A 191 7.72 -8.00 -3.76
CA SER A 191 8.56 -7.25 -4.68
C SER A 191 7.75 -6.86 -5.92
N ALA A 192 7.43 -5.59 -6.04
CA ALA A 192 6.70 -5.06 -7.19
C ALA A 192 7.47 -5.28 -8.50
N LEU A 193 8.80 -5.19 -8.47
CA LEU A 193 9.64 -5.40 -9.65
C LEU A 193 9.61 -6.85 -10.14
N LYS A 194 9.60 -7.81 -9.21
CA LYS A 194 9.57 -9.25 -9.53
C LYS A 194 8.15 -9.81 -9.59
N GLN A 195 7.14 -8.99 -9.32
CA GLN A 195 5.74 -9.40 -9.22
C GLN A 195 5.54 -10.54 -8.21
N ILE A 196 6.28 -10.48 -7.07
CA ILE A 196 6.20 -11.42 -5.97
C ILE A 196 5.36 -10.77 -4.86
N GLY A 197 4.42 -11.51 -4.32
CA GLY A 197 3.48 -11.13 -3.27
C GLY A 197 2.10 -11.66 -3.57
N ARG A 198 1.22 -11.71 -2.55
CA ARG A 198 -0.18 -12.10 -2.77
C ARG A 198 -0.84 -11.04 -3.66
N SER A 199 -1.62 -11.48 -4.61
CA SER A 199 -2.37 -10.56 -5.49
C SER A 199 -3.29 -9.69 -4.63
N VAL A 200 -3.07 -8.38 -4.63
CA VAL A 200 -3.87 -7.38 -3.88
C VAL A 200 -5.16 -7.03 -4.63
N VAL A 201 -5.49 -7.79 -5.69
CA VAL A 201 -6.67 -7.57 -6.55
C VAL A 201 -7.63 -8.72 -6.43
#